data_a6844d87f8b2373f007c95338380bf46
#
_entry.id   a6844d87f8b2373f007c95338380bf46
#
_cell.length_a   1.000
_cell.length_b   1.000
_cell.length_c   1.000
_cell.angle_alpha   90.00
_cell.angle_beta   90.00
_cell.angle_gamma   90.00
#
_symmetry.space_group_name_H-M   'P 1'
#
loop_
_entity.id
_entity.type
_entity.pdbx_description
1 polymer ?
#
loop_
_entity_poly.entity_id
_entity_poly.type
_entity_poly.pdbx_seq_one_letter_code
_entity_poly.pdbx_strand_id
1 'polypeptide(L)'
;MFPEEMVRPFREELTSIGFRELRTPAQVDDVLTKEKGTVLVVVNSVCGCAAGKARPAIAAALLQGPKPEVLTTVFAGQDPDATERARGYFAGYRPSSPSIALMRDGKLQYMMERHQIESRDARAIAEDLTRAFQQFLGFGIAPLPDGHGSVGADCSARLCRESKQDRRLR
;
A
#
# COMPACT_ATOMS: atom_id res chain seq x y z
N MET A 1 -8.08 -5.49 26.71
CA MET A 1 -9.21 -5.55 25.76
C MET A 1 -10.22 -4.51 26.22
N PHE A 2 -10.69 -3.64 25.33
CA PHE A 2 -11.70 -2.63 25.64
C PHE A 2 -13.11 -3.22 25.46
N PRO A 3 -14.15 -2.66 26.13
CA PRO A 3 -15.53 -3.04 25.84
C PRO A 3 -15.86 -2.84 24.35
N GLU A 4 -16.58 -3.78 23.73
CA GLU A 4 -16.86 -3.74 22.27
C GLU A 4 -17.63 -2.47 21.88
N GLU A 5 -18.50 -1.99 22.76
CA GLU A 5 -19.24 -0.74 22.56
C GLU A 5 -18.32 0.48 22.37
N MET A 6 -17.17 0.47 23.08
CA MET A 6 -16.18 1.55 22.97
C MET A 6 -15.39 1.48 21.68
N VAL A 7 -15.09 0.28 21.18
CA VAL A 7 -14.27 0.10 19.97
C VAL A 7 -15.08 0.08 18.68
N ARG A 8 -16.37 -0.20 18.76
CA ARG A 8 -17.27 -0.25 17.61
C ARG A 8 -17.15 0.97 16.68
N PRO A 9 -17.16 2.22 17.13
CA PRO A 9 -17.00 3.37 16.25
C PRO A 9 -15.68 3.34 15.46
N PHE A 10 -14.59 2.88 16.08
CA PHE A 10 -13.29 2.78 15.42
C PHE A 10 -13.22 1.65 14.38
N ARG A 11 -14.03 0.61 14.54
CA ARG A 11 -14.22 -0.44 13.53
C ARG A 11 -15.06 0.08 12.36
N GLU A 12 -16.16 0.78 12.69
CA GLU A 12 -17.09 1.32 11.70
C GLU A 12 -16.46 2.34 10.75
N GLU A 13 -15.46 3.11 11.18
CA GLU A 13 -14.75 4.04 10.30
C GLU A 13 -14.12 3.36 9.07
N LEU A 14 -13.67 2.11 9.19
CA LEU A 14 -13.15 1.34 8.05
C LEU A 14 -14.22 0.49 7.40
N THR A 15 -15.08 -0.17 8.17
CA THR A 15 -16.10 -1.06 7.58
C THR A 15 -17.14 -0.29 6.77
N SER A 16 -17.46 0.94 7.15
CA SER A 16 -18.38 1.81 6.38
C SER A 16 -17.83 2.20 5.01
N ILE A 17 -16.54 2.14 4.79
CA ILE A 17 -15.89 2.41 3.49
C ILE A 17 -15.49 1.12 2.74
N GLY A 18 -16.02 -0.05 3.17
CA GLY A 18 -15.90 -1.31 2.47
C GLY A 18 -14.84 -2.27 2.99
N PHE A 19 -14.23 -2.02 4.15
CA PHE A 19 -13.30 -2.96 4.76
C PHE A 19 -14.04 -4.14 5.39
N ARG A 20 -13.52 -5.35 5.15
CA ARG A 20 -13.93 -6.58 5.84
C ARG A 20 -13.08 -6.75 7.08
N GLU A 21 -13.70 -6.88 8.25
CA GLU A 21 -13.00 -7.22 9.48
C GLU A 21 -12.59 -8.69 9.51
N LEU A 22 -11.36 -8.92 9.92
CA LEU A 22 -10.81 -10.26 10.16
C LEU A 22 -10.57 -10.40 11.66
N ARG A 23 -11.43 -11.15 12.34
CA ARG A 23 -11.41 -11.31 13.79
C ARG A 23 -10.77 -12.62 14.26
N THR A 24 -10.51 -13.55 13.34
CA THR A 24 -9.91 -14.85 13.64
C THR A 24 -8.73 -15.15 12.71
N PRO A 25 -7.76 -15.97 13.15
CA PRO A 25 -6.66 -16.42 12.30
C PRO A 25 -7.13 -17.11 11.01
N ALA A 26 -8.20 -17.92 11.10
CA ALA A 26 -8.75 -18.60 9.93
C ALA A 26 -9.27 -17.61 8.86
N GLN A 27 -9.92 -16.52 9.27
CA GLN A 27 -10.35 -15.46 8.35
C GLN A 27 -9.16 -14.75 7.69
N VAL A 28 -8.08 -14.54 8.43
CA VAL A 28 -6.84 -13.96 7.89
C VAL A 28 -6.23 -14.89 6.85
N ASP A 29 -6.11 -16.18 7.15
CA ASP A 29 -5.58 -17.17 6.22
C ASP A 29 -6.43 -17.29 4.96
N ASP A 30 -7.74 -17.36 5.12
CA ASP A 30 -8.66 -17.42 3.98
C ASP A 30 -8.45 -16.29 3.00
N VAL A 31 -8.31 -15.08 3.51
CA VAL A 31 -8.06 -13.90 2.65
C VAL A 31 -6.67 -13.94 2.04
N LEU A 32 -5.63 -14.09 2.86
CA LEU A 32 -4.25 -13.90 2.40
C LEU A 32 -3.70 -15.07 1.60
N THR A 33 -4.33 -16.26 1.66
CA THR A 33 -3.90 -17.42 0.88
C THR A 33 -4.80 -17.77 -0.29
N LYS A 34 -6.10 -17.46 -0.21
CA LYS A 34 -7.08 -17.88 -1.22
C LYS A 34 -7.46 -16.75 -2.19
N GLU A 35 -7.49 -15.51 -1.73
CA GLU A 35 -7.78 -14.38 -2.60
C GLU A 35 -6.63 -14.17 -3.59
N LYS A 36 -6.98 -14.11 -4.87
CA LYS A 36 -6.06 -13.73 -5.94
C LYS A 36 -6.07 -12.21 -6.09
N GLY A 37 -4.93 -11.65 -6.52
CA GLY A 37 -4.82 -10.22 -6.75
C GLY A 37 -4.36 -9.45 -5.51
N THR A 38 -4.90 -8.27 -5.32
CA THR A 38 -4.38 -7.29 -4.35
C THR A 38 -5.27 -7.15 -3.13
N VAL A 39 -4.66 -7.24 -1.94
CA VAL A 39 -5.33 -7.13 -0.65
C VAL A 39 -4.68 -6.03 0.17
N LEU A 40 -5.46 -5.06 0.63
CA LEU A 40 -5.02 -4.10 1.63
C LEU A 40 -5.36 -4.64 3.02
N VAL A 41 -4.35 -4.73 3.87
CA VAL A 41 -4.51 -5.17 5.27
C VAL A 41 -4.16 -4.00 6.18
N VAL A 42 -5.13 -3.53 6.95
CA VAL A 42 -4.93 -2.46 7.93
C VAL A 42 -4.92 -3.04 9.33
N VAL A 43 -3.83 -2.89 10.04
CA VAL A 43 -3.77 -3.15 11.48
C VAL A 43 -4.29 -1.90 12.20
N ASN A 44 -5.56 -1.91 12.54
CA ASN A 44 -6.25 -0.82 13.21
C ASN A 44 -5.97 -0.80 14.72
N SER A 45 -6.24 0.30 15.39
CA SER A 45 -6.16 0.44 16.85
C SER A 45 -6.97 1.64 17.36
N VAL A 46 -7.14 1.74 18.68
CA VAL A 46 -7.84 2.86 19.34
C VAL A 46 -7.01 4.14 19.45
N CYS A 47 -5.71 4.10 19.10
CA CYS A 47 -4.81 5.24 19.33
C CYS A 47 -5.16 6.46 18.45
N GLY A 48 -4.74 7.64 18.90
CA GLY A 48 -4.94 8.90 18.17
C GLY A 48 -4.29 8.92 16.78
N CYS A 49 -3.16 8.22 16.58
CA CYS A 49 -2.52 8.10 15.28
C CYS A 49 -3.34 7.25 14.30
N ALA A 50 -4.09 6.27 14.78
CA ALA A 50 -5.06 5.57 13.95
C ALA A 50 -6.27 6.45 13.61
N ALA A 51 -6.86 7.11 14.62
CA ALA A 51 -8.05 7.94 14.47
C ALA A 51 -7.82 9.20 13.64
N GLY A 52 -6.81 9.96 13.97
CA GLY A 52 -6.56 11.27 13.34
C GLY A 52 -5.69 11.23 12.09
N LYS A 53 -5.08 10.11 11.77
CA LYS A 53 -4.12 10.02 10.67
C LYS A 53 -4.35 8.83 9.76
N ALA A 54 -4.19 7.58 10.25
CA ALA A 54 -4.23 6.40 9.38
C ALA A 54 -5.59 6.22 8.70
N ARG A 55 -6.69 6.19 9.45
CA ARG A 55 -8.02 5.96 8.88
C ARG A 55 -8.46 7.06 7.91
N PRO A 56 -8.35 8.38 8.24
CA PRO A 56 -8.63 9.44 7.27
C PRO A 56 -7.76 9.38 6.02
N ALA A 57 -6.47 9.07 6.17
CA ALA A 57 -5.56 8.95 5.04
C ALA A 57 -5.91 7.79 4.10
N ILE A 58 -6.28 6.64 4.66
CA ILE A 58 -6.75 5.49 3.89
C ILE A 58 -8.02 5.85 3.10
N ALA A 59 -9.00 6.47 3.75
CA ALA A 59 -10.22 6.89 3.10
C ALA A 59 -9.93 7.85 1.93
N ALA A 60 -9.06 8.84 2.13
CA ALA A 60 -8.66 9.79 1.09
C ALA A 60 -7.92 9.11 -0.07
N ALA A 61 -6.96 8.20 0.22
CA ALA A 61 -6.20 7.49 -0.81
C ALA A 61 -7.09 6.60 -1.69
N LEU A 62 -8.08 5.93 -1.09
CA LEU A 62 -9.05 5.10 -1.84
C LEU A 62 -9.95 5.90 -2.78
N LEU A 63 -10.05 7.22 -2.62
CA LEU A 63 -10.81 8.10 -3.52
C LEU A 63 -9.98 8.65 -4.69
N GLN A 64 -8.64 8.59 -4.61
CA GLN A 64 -7.76 9.33 -5.52
C GLN A 64 -7.10 8.49 -6.61
N GLY A 65 -7.25 7.17 -6.61
CA GLY A 65 -6.52 6.33 -7.56
C GLY A 65 -7.04 4.90 -7.68
N PRO A 66 -6.24 3.99 -8.23
CA PRO A 66 -6.57 2.58 -8.29
C PRO A 66 -6.75 2.05 -6.87
N LYS A 67 -7.70 1.14 -6.70
CA LYS A 67 -8.03 0.55 -5.40
C LYS A 67 -7.57 -0.91 -5.35
N PRO A 68 -7.05 -1.38 -4.20
CA PRO A 68 -6.91 -2.81 -3.97
C PRO A 68 -8.23 -3.54 -4.14
N GLU A 69 -8.19 -4.76 -4.65
CA GLU A 69 -9.39 -5.56 -4.94
C GLU A 69 -10.13 -5.96 -3.67
N VAL A 70 -9.37 -6.23 -2.61
CA VAL A 70 -9.91 -6.61 -1.31
C VAL A 70 -9.39 -5.68 -0.23
N LEU A 71 -10.28 -5.11 0.57
CA LEU A 71 -9.96 -4.24 1.70
C LEU A 71 -10.23 -4.98 3.00
N THR A 72 -9.24 -5.11 3.87
CA THR A 72 -9.36 -5.86 5.12
C THR A 72 -8.70 -5.15 6.29
N THR A 73 -9.21 -5.42 7.49
CA THR A 73 -8.67 -4.87 8.73
C THR A 73 -8.66 -5.91 9.84
N VAL A 74 -7.61 -5.89 10.66
CA VAL A 74 -7.52 -6.55 11.96
C VAL A 74 -7.40 -5.48 13.04
N PHE A 75 -7.85 -5.76 14.26
CA PHE A 75 -7.86 -4.74 15.33
C PHE A 75 -6.87 -5.12 16.44
N ALA A 76 -5.72 -4.43 16.48
CA ALA A 76 -4.70 -4.64 17.48
C ALA A 76 -5.21 -4.30 18.89
N GLY A 77 -4.94 -5.21 19.83
CA GLY A 77 -5.40 -5.08 21.22
C GLY A 77 -6.86 -5.50 21.46
N GLN A 78 -7.62 -5.78 20.40
CA GLN A 78 -8.99 -6.26 20.49
C GLN A 78 -9.16 -7.67 19.93
N ASP A 79 -8.54 -7.95 18.78
CA ASP A 79 -8.49 -9.26 18.15
C ASP A 79 -7.02 -9.73 18.05
N PRO A 80 -6.38 -10.12 19.18
CA PRO A 80 -4.93 -10.37 19.24
C PRO A 80 -4.49 -11.51 18.32
N ASP A 81 -5.21 -12.61 18.30
CA ASP A 81 -4.84 -13.79 17.51
C ASP A 81 -4.92 -13.51 15.99
N ALA A 82 -5.97 -12.81 15.54
CA ALA A 82 -6.10 -12.39 14.15
C ALA A 82 -5.00 -11.38 13.77
N THR A 83 -4.70 -10.44 14.68
CA THR A 83 -3.66 -9.45 14.48
C THR A 83 -2.29 -10.08 14.35
N GLU A 84 -1.95 -11.01 15.25
CA GLU A 84 -0.68 -11.72 15.20
C GLU A 84 -0.57 -12.60 13.96
N ARG A 85 -1.67 -13.26 13.56
CA ARG A 85 -1.69 -14.04 12.33
C ARG A 85 -1.45 -13.15 11.09
N ALA A 86 -2.08 -12.00 11.00
CA ALA A 86 -1.85 -11.04 9.92
C ALA A 86 -0.39 -10.57 9.87
N ARG A 87 0.20 -10.26 11.02
CA ARG A 87 1.61 -9.86 11.14
C ARG A 87 2.58 -10.94 10.67
N GLY A 88 2.22 -12.21 10.82
CA GLY A 88 2.99 -13.35 10.31
C GLY A 88 3.21 -13.31 8.79
N TYR A 89 2.37 -12.61 8.04
CA TYR A 89 2.53 -12.39 6.60
C TYR A 89 3.39 -11.14 6.25
N PHE A 90 3.74 -10.32 7.23
CA PHE A 90 4.53 -9.09 7.02
C PHE A 90 6.02 -9.36 7.24
N ALA A 91 6.59 -10.25 6.44
CA ALA A 91 7.98 -10.68 6.59
C ALA A 91 8.97 -9.50 6.60
N GLY A 92 9.84 -9.47 7.59
CA GLY A 92 10.89 -8.46 7.74
C GLY A 92 10.47 -7.19 8.50
N TYR A 93 9.21 -7.07 8.90
CA TYR A 93 8.70 -5.91 9.64
C TYR A 93 8.39 -6.24 11.10
N ARG A 94 8.67 -5.29 11.98
CA ARG A 94 8.34 -5.44 13.40
C ARG A 94 6.84 -5.20 13.64
N PRO A 95 6.23 -5.90 14.62
CA PRO A 95 4.85 -5.63 15.01
C PRO A 95 4.62 -4.16 15.35
N SER A 96 3.69 -3.51 14.65
CA SER A 96 3.30 -2.13 14.92
C SER A 96 1.80 -1.92 14.69
N SER A 97 1.21 -0.91 15.33
CA SER A 97 -0.18 -0.47 15.12
C SER A 97 -0.35 1.02 15.41
N PRO A 98 -1.05 1.79 14.53
CA PRO A 98 -1.55 1.33 13.26
C PRO A 98 -0.43 0.97 12.27
N SER A 99 -0.71 0.09 11.34
CA SER A 99 0.15 -0.17 10.19
C SER A 99 -0.70 -0.59 8.98
N ILE A 100 -0.15 -0.41 7.77
CA ILE A 100 -0.87 -0.61 6.52
C ILE A 100 -0.01 -1.45 5.59
N ALA A 101 -0.49 -2.62 5.20
CA ALA A 101 0.20 -3.55 4.32
C ALA A 101 -0.58 -3.73 3.01
N LEU A 102 0.10 -3.64 1.87
CA LEU A 102 -0.44 -4.02 0.57
C LEU A 102 0.15 -5.36 0.17
N MET A 103 -0.71 -6.33 -0.04
CA MET A 103 -0.36 -7.69 -0.44
C MET A 103 -0.76 -7.92 -1.89
N ARG A 104 -0.04 -8.79 -2.60
CA ARG A 104 -0.44 -9.33 -3.91
C ARG A 104 -0.17 -10.82 -3.94
N ASP A 105 -1.18 -11.62 -4.21
CA ASP A 105 -1.08 -13.09 -4.27
C ASP A 105 -0.39 -13.67 -3.02
N GLY A 106 -0.76 -13.18 -1.84
CA GLY A 106 -0.21 -13.59 -0.55
C GLY A 106 1.19 -13.05 -0.22
N LYS A 107 1.78 -12.20 -1.07
CA LYS A 107 3.11 -11.62 -0.86
C LYS A 107 3.03 -10.14 -0.55
N LEU A 108 3.80 -9.70 0.45
CA LEU A 108 3.89 -8.29 0.82
C LEU A 108 4.57 -7.47 -0.30
N GLN A 109 3.91 -6.41 -0.76
CA GLN A 109 4.40 -5.49 -1.77
C GLN A 109 4.81 -4.14 -1.18
N TYR A 110 4.06 -3.67 -0.18
CA TYR A 110 4.30 -2.38 0.45
C TYR A 110 3.89 -2.45 1.92
N MET A 111 4.62 -1.76 2.77
CA MET A 111 4.33 -1.63 4.19
C MET A 111 4.53 -0.20 4.67
N MET A 112 3.56 0.33 5.38
CA MET A 112 3.68 1.57 6.13
C MET A 112 3.54 1.26 7.62
N GLU A 113 4.62 1.48 8.37
CA GLU A 113 4.68 1.21 9.80
C GLU A 113 4.20 2.40 10.64
N ARG A 114 3.92 2.15 11.92
CA ARG A 114 3.46 3.17 12.86
C ARG A 114 4.33 4.43 12.86
N HIS A 115 5.65 4.31 12.90
CA HIS A 115 6.56 5.45 12.97
C HIS A 115 6.43 6.39 11.76
N GLN A 116 6.09 5.85 10.58
CA GLN A 116 5.83 6.63 9.36
C GLN A 116 4.46 7.31 9.40
N ILE A 117 3.52 6.79 10.18
CA ILE A 117 2.18 7.35 10.37
C ILE A 117 2.19 8.44 11.44
N GLU A 118 2.76 8.15 12.62
CA GLU A 118 2.69 9.07 13.77
C GLU A 118 3.48 10.37 13.56
N SER A 119 4.53 10.36 12.74
CA SER A 119 5.37 11.52 12.46
C SER A 119 4.82 12.46 11.38
N ARG A 120 3.72 12.11 10.71
CA ARG A 120 3.17 12.84 9.55
C ARG A 120 1.70 13.17 9.73
N ASP A 121 1.18 14.04 8.88
CA ASP A 121 -0.25 14.34 8.78
C ASP A 121 -0.97 13.35 7.85
N ALA A 122 -2.30 13.33 7.93
CA ALA A 122 -3.12 12.41 7.15
C ALA A 122 -3.00 12.64 5.62
N ARG A 123 -2.74 13.88 5.19
CA ARG A 123 -2.58 14.21 3.77
C ARG A 123 -1.32 13.58 3.20
N ALA A 124 -0.18 13.77 3.85
CA ALA A 124 1.09 13.19 3.42
C ALA A 124 1.04 11.65 3.40
N ILE A 125 0.34 11.04 4.36
CA ILE A 125 0.10 9.60 4.38
C ILE A 125 -0.77 9.16 3.20
N ALA A 126 -1.84 9.91 2.89
CA ALA A 126 -2.72 9.62 1.76
C ALA A 126 -2.00 9.71 0.42
N GLU A 127 -1.13 10.71 0.25
CA GLU A 127 -0.30 10.88 -0.94
C GLU A 127 0.65 9.69 -1.14
N ASP A 128 1.28 9.20 -0.06
CA ASP A 128 2.15 8.02 -0.12
C ASP A 128 1.38 6.74 -0.45
N LEU A 129 0.21 6.54 0.17
CA LEU A 129 -0.65 5.41 -0.13
C LEU A 129 -1.13 5.43 -1.58
N THR A 130 -1.52 6.61 -2.08
CA THR A 130 -1.95 6.78 -3.49
C THR A 130 -0.81 6.42 -4.45
N ARG A 131 0.43 6.87 -4.17
CA ARG A 131 1.61 6.48 -4.95
C ARG A 131 1.87 4.98 -4.90
N ALA A 132 1.78 4.37 -3.72
CA ALA A 132 1.93 2.93 -3.58
C ALA A 132 0.84 2.17 -4.38
N PHE A 133 -0.41 2.62 -4.33
CA PHE A 133 -1.48 2.03 -5.12
C PHE A 133 -1.22 2.19 -6.63
N GLN A 134 -0.79 3.34 -7.09
CA GLN A 134 -0.41 3.55 -8.50
C GLN A 134 0.73 2.64 -8.93
N GLN A 135 1.75 2.50 -8.10
CA GLN A 135 2.92 1.67 -8.39
C GLN A 135 2.60 0.17 -8.42
N PHE A 136 1.83 -0.31 -7.45
CA PHE A 136 1.61 -1.75 -7.28
C PHE A 136 0.28 -2.25 -7.87
N LEU A 137 -0.69 -1.38 -8.15
CA LEU A 137 -1.98 -1.73 -8.74
C LEU A 137 -2.12 -1.28 -10.20
N GLY A 138 -1.34 -0.29 -10.63
CA GLY A 138 -1.32 0.18 -12.02
C GLY A 138 -0.88 -0.91 -12.98
N PHE A 139 -1.49 -0.99 -14.14
CA PHE A 139 -1.14 -1.91 -15.20
C PHE A 139 0.32 -1.72 -15.61
N GLY A 140 1.18 -2.71 -15.29
CA GLY A 140 2.41 -3.03 -16.01
C GLY A 140 3.35 -1.89 -16.40
N ILE A 141 3.72 -1.00 -15.47
CA ILE A 141 5.00 -0.30 -15.63
C ILE A 141 6.03 -1.17 -14.91
N ALA A 142 6.91 -1.79 -15.69
CA ALA A 142 8.05 -2.50 -15.15
C ALA A 142 8.79 -1.62 -14.14
N PRO A 143 9.33 -2.18 -13.05
CA PRO A 143 10.12 -1.39 -12.11
C PRO A 143 11.22 -0.68 -12.88
N LEU A 144 11.32 0.64 -12.68
CA LEU A 144 12.49 1.38 -13.16
C LEU A 144 13.72 0.72 -12.56
N PRO A 145 14.75 0.36 -13.35
CA PRO A 145 15.97 -0.19 -12.81
C PRO A 145 16.55 0.80 -11.80
N ASP A 146 16.93 0.27 -10.64
CA ASP A 146 17.57 0.99 -9.55
C ASP A 146 18.67 1.88 -10.11
N GLY A 147 18.51 3.20 -9.95
CA GLY A 147 19.45 4.19 -10.42
C GLY A 147 20.76 4.19 -9.63
N HIS A 148 21.59 3.15 -9.83
CA HIS A 148 23.02 3.17 -9.58
C HIS A 148 23.74 2.58 -10.79
N GLY A 149 23.87 3.39 -11.84
CA GLY A 149 24.62 3.07 -13.05
C GLY A 149 25.24 4.35 -13.58
N SER A 150 26.53 4.48 -13.31
CA SER A 150 27.44 5.51 -13.77
C SER A 150 27.13 5.99 -15.20
N VAL A 151 27.10 7.33 -15.35
CA VAL A 151 27.15 8.04 -16.64
C VAL A 151 28.44 7.66 -17.36
N GLY A 152 28.36 6.71 -18.26
CA GLY A 152 29.37 6.47 -19.27
C GLY A 152 28.98 7.20 -20.53
N ALA A 153 29.73 8.27 -20.81
CA ALA A 153 29.65 9.00 -22.07
C ALA A 153 30.08 8.08 -23.22
N ASP A 154 29.17 7.76 -24.12
CA ASP A 154 29.53 7.44 -25.50
C ASP A 154 28.37 7.82 -26.43
N CYS A 155 28.35 9.09 -26.78
CA CYS A 155 27.55 9.63 -27.87
C CYS A 155 28.47 9.72 -29.09
N SER A 156 28.80 8.56 -29.71
CA SER A 156 29.62 8.52 -30.89
C SER A 156 28.81 8.13 -32.13
N ALA A 157 28.54 9.14 -32.93
CA ALA A 157 28.52 9.13 -34.39
C ALA A 157 27.90 7.93 -35.14
N ARG A 158 26.58 7.96 -35.36
CA ARG A 158 25.96 7.38 -36.56
C ARG A 158 24.54 7.88 -36.82
N LEU A 159 24.35 9.13 -37.11
CA LEU A 159 23.08 9.64 -37.71
C LEU A 159 23.28 11.10 -38.22
N CYS A 160 24.38 11.31 -38.95
CA CYS A 160 24.61 12.58 -39.62
C CYS A 160 25.23 12.34 -41.02
N ARG A 161 24.62 11.45 -41.80
CA ARG A 161 24.86 11.34 -43.24
C ARG A 161 23.61 10.82 -43.91
N GLU A 162 22.71 11.70 -44.24
CA GLU A 162 21.76 11.56 -45.33
C GLU A 162 20.82 12.76 -45.34
N SER A 163 21.37 13.91 -45.73
CA SER A 163 20.54 15.04 -46.25
C SER A 163 21.42 16.06 -46.94
N LYS A 164 22.23 15.61 -47.89
CA LYS A 164 22.84 16.52 -48.89
C LYS A 164 23.03 15.77 -50.21
N GLN A 165 21.94 15.53 -50.90
CA GLN A 165 21.96 15.29 -52.32
C GLN A 165 20.53 15.32 -52.83
N ASP A 166 20.04 16.48 -53.11
CA ASP A 166 19.23 16.76 -54.32
C ASP A 166 18.87 18.25 -54.37
N ARG A 167 19.78 19.01 -54.90
CA ARG A 167 19.50 20.35 -55.44
C ARG A 167 20.48 20.62 -56.55
N ARG A 168 20.32 19.95 -57.68
CA ARG A 168 20.69 20.45 -59.00
C ARG A 168 19.86 19.72 -60.03
N LEU A 169 19.12 20.51 -60.74
CA LEU A 169 18.59 20.40 -62.09
C LEU A 169 17.08 20.76 -62.14
N ARG A 170 16.83 21.87 -62.45
CA ARG A 170 16.08 22.70 -63.40
C ARG A 170 15.29 23.78 -62.76
#